data_a3e0e53f5ad21799d403613acde435a8
#
_entry.id   a3e0e53f5ad21799d403613acde435a8
#
_cell.length_a   1.000
_cell.length_b   1.000
_cell.length_c   1.000
_cell.angle_alpha   90.00
_cell.angle_beta   90.00
_cell.angle_gamma   90.00
#
_symmetry.space_group_name_H-M   'P 1'
#
loop_
_entity.id
_entity.type
_entity.pdbx_description
1 polymer ?
#
loop_
_entity_poly.entity_id
_entity_poly.type
_entity_poly.pdbx_seq_one_letter_code
_entity_poly.pdbx_strand_id
1 'polypeptide(L)'
;MGDIQTLLHTWLALPKKGFSRMTLLGEKEIQCDCSGLINLLCDHLSISKPYALERPRAVHYFAILQEIGSSHISQIKPWNLMAWRKDNVPKSGDSGHLLLVVSEPTKLDGDVYRVSVIDATKIEDGLAQREICVHTNAEGRLVGVQLHLSESKVKRTPIYHAPLMNKRYCFGCGVPRKVCLCDQVEPSAVAPNIVILRHPEERKKTLSTVSLIKQRYPAVLVKEGETFSPLRYKQLALLFPDGGNGVERSAVKQRWADSGSSTKDRTADTLLLLDATWRKAKRMLHENDWLAALPRVSITPKVLSDYLLRKVPDANALSTVEVFAMVEEDAELQDLFRVFMQKQIEL
;
A
#
# COMPACT_ATOMS: atom_id res chain seq x y z
N MET A 1 20.27 -15.51 -3.82
CA MET A 1 20.62 -14.90 -2.54
C MET A 1 22.03 -14.27 -2.55
N GLY A 2 23.00 -14.83 -3.27
CA GLY A 2 24.35 -14.25 -3.40
C GLY A 2 24.37 -12.82 -3.94
N ASP A 3 23.47 -12.48 -4.82
CA ASP A 3 23.45 -11.19 -5.51
C ASP A 3 23.17 -9.99 -4.60
N ILE A 4 22.21 -10.08 -3.67
CA ILE A 4 21.90 -9.00 -2.71
C ILE A 4 23.12 -8.69 -1.83
N GLN A 5 23.73 -9.73 -1.27
CA GLN A 5 24.87 -9.58 -0.37
C GLN A 5 26.06 -8.99 -1.11
N THR A 6 26.36 -9.49 -2.28
CA THR A 6 27.47 -9.01 -3.13
C THR A 6 27.26 -7.55 -3.52
N LEU A 7 26.07 -7.17 -3.97
CA LEU A 7 25.76 -5.78 -4.31
C LEU A 7 25.91 -4.84 -3.13
N LEU A 8 25.35 -5.19 -1.98
CA LEU A 8 25.45 -4.35 -0.78
C LEU A 8 26.86 -4.23 -0.25
N HIS A 9 27.65 -5.30 -0.25
CA HIS A 9 29.06 -5.24 0.12
C HIS A 9 29.85 -4.32 -0.82
N THR A 10 29.60 -4.42 -2.14
CA THR A 10 30.23 -3.53 -3.13
C THR A 10 29.86 -2.07 -2.86
N TRP A 11 28.59 -1.76 -2.61
CA TRP A 11 28.14 -0.39 -2.37
C TRP A 11 28.61 0.16 -1.02
N LEU A 12 28.67 -0.68 0.03
CA LEU A 12 29.24 -0.30 1.33
C LEU A 12 30.72 0.00 1.27
N ALA A 13 31.46 -0.64 0.35
CA ALA A 13 32.88 -0.42 0.13
C ALA A 13 33.20 0.82 -0.71
N LEU A 14 32.20 1.49 -1.32
CA LEU A 14 32.41 2.70 -2.09
C LEU A 14 33.06 3.81 -1.23
N PRO A 15 34.06 4.51 -1.78
CA PRO A 15 34.81 5.53 -1.00
C PRO A 15 33.96 6.75 -0.64
N LYS A 16 32.93 7.05 -1.42
CA LYS A 16 32.06 8.19 -1.16
C LYS A 16 30.61 7.73 -1.02
N LYS A 17 30.06 7.91 0.15
CA LYS A 17 28.66 7.65 0.48
C LYS A 17 28.01 8.92 0.99
N GLY A 18 26.77 9.20 0.60
CA GLY A 18 26.08 10.40 1.04
C GLY A 18 24.57 10.21 1.11
N PHE A 19 23.94 10.99 1.98
CA PHE A 19 22.48 11.04 2.05
C PHE A 19 21.94 12.01 1.01
N SER A 20 21.06 11.54 0.14
CA SER A 20 20.37 12.37 -0.85
C SER A 20 18.97 11.82 -1.13
N ARG A 21 18.00 12.72 -1.34
CA ARG A 21 16.68 12.33 -1.85
C ARG A 21 16.72 12.00 -3.35
N MET A 22 17.72 12.49 -4.07
CA MET A 22 18.02 12.06 -5.42
C MET A 22 19.00 10.91 -5.35
N THR A 23 18.66 9.81 -6.02
CA THR A 23 19.51 8.61 -6.03
C THR A 23 20.56 8.73 -7.12
N LEU A 24 21.82 8.56 -6.75
CA LEU A 24 22.96 8.51 -7.63
C LEU A 24 23.79 7.26 -7.29
N LEU A 25 24.11 6.47 -8.27
CA LEU A 25 25.07 5.38 -8.17
C LEU A 25 26.11 5.55 -9.28
N GLY A 26 27.36 5.77 -8.90
CA GLY A 26 28.50 5.85 -9.79
C GLY A 26 29.56 4.82 -9.42
N GLU A 27 30.67 4.81 -10.15
CA GLU A 27 31.77 3.87 -9.94
C GLU A 27 32.44 4.01 -8.54
N LYS A 28 32.46 5.23 -7.99
CA LYS A 28 33.14 5.55 -6.74
C LYS A 28 32.23 6.16 -5.67
N GLU A 29 30.96 6.34 -5.96
CA GLU A 29 30.04 6.98 -5.04
C GLU A 29 28.62 6.41 -5.09
N ILE A 30 27.94 6.46 -3.96
CA ILE A 30 26.50 6.24 -3.83
C ILE A 30 25.88 7.35 -2.99
N GLN A 31 24.82 7.97 -3.50
CA GLN A 31 24.00 8.93 -2.78
C GLN A 31 22.56 8.49 -2.85
N CYS A 32 21.93 8.27 -1.71
CA CYS A 32 20.52 7.88 -1.65
C CYS A 32 19.91 8.14 -0.28
N ASP A 33 18.59 8.12 -0.21
CA ASP A 33 17.83 7.92 1.02
C ASP A 33 17.44 6.44 1.17
N CYS A 34 16.74 6.10 2.24
CA CYS A 34 16.33 4.72 2.53
C CYS A 34 15.48 4.10 1.39
N SER A 35 14.60 4.87 0.75
CA SER A 35 13.81 4.39 -0.38
C SER A 35 14.63 4.31 -1.67
N GLY A 36 15.55 5.24 -1.88
CA GLY A 36 16.48 5.21 -3.00
C GLY A 36 17.38 3.97 -3.00
N LEU A 37 17.88 3.56 -1.84
CA LEU A 37 18.63 2.31 -1.69
C LEU A 37 17.83 1.09 -2.14
N ILE A 38 16.58 0.98 -1.67
CA ILE A 38 15.73 -0.17 -2.02
C ILE A 38 15.32 -0.13 -3.49
N ASN A 39 15.07 1.06 -4.05
CA ASN A 39 14.78 1.23 -5.47
C ASN A 39 15.97 0.74 -6.34
N LEU A 40 17.20 1.12 -5.99
CA LEU A 40 18.42 0.62 -6.66
C LEU A 40 18.52 -0.90 -6.60
N LEU A 41 18.28 -1.50 -5.44
CA LEU A 41 18.28 -2.95 -5.29
C LEU A 41 17.22 -3.62 -6.17
N CYS A 42 16.01 -3.07 -6.20
CA CYS A 42 14.94 -3.59 -7.05
C CYS A 42 15.34 -3.53 -8.53
N ASP A 43 15.92 -2.44 -9.00
CA ASP A 43 16.36 -2.27 -10.38
C ASP A 43 17.47 -3.27 -10.75
N HIS A 44 18.49 -3.42 -9.90
CA HIS A 44 19.61 -4.35 -10.15
C HIS A 44 19.21 -5.83 -10.07
N LEU A 45 18.22 -6.16 -9.24
CA LEU A 45 17.76 -7.54 -9.05
C LEU A 45 16.50 -7.88 -9.85
N SER A 46 16.07 -6.97 -10.73
CA SER A 46 14.83 -7.13 -11.52
C SER A 46 13.61 -7.46 -10.66
N ILE A 47 13.51 -6.81 -9.50
CA ILE A 47 12.37 -6.93 -8.58
C ILE A 47 11.38 -5.81 -8.91
N SER A 48 10.11 -6.18 -9.15
CA SER A 48 9.06 -5.19 -9.40
C SER A 48 8.91 -4.24 -8.21
N LYS A 49 8.96 -2.94 -8.48
CA LYS A 49 8.76 -1.90 -7.46
C LYS A 49 7.27 -1.73 -7.13
N PRO A 50 6.91 -1.29 -5.90
CA PRO A 50 5.53 -1.09 -5.51
C PRO A 50 4.72 -0.27 -6.50
N TYR A 51 3.59 -0.84 -6.97
CA TYR A 51 2.62 -0.20 -7.87
C TYR A 51 3.22 0.32 -9.18
N ALA A 52 4.26 -0.34 -9.70
CA ALA A 52 5.01 0.07 -10.90
C ALA A 52 5.51 1.54 -10.86
N LEU A 53 5.59 2.14 -9.68
CA LEU A 53 6.13 3.49 -9.53
C LEU A 53 7.63 3.50 -9.87
N GLU A 54 8.08 4.50 -10.61
CA GLU A 54 9.49 4.71 -10.89
C GLU A 54 10.31 4.90 -9.60
N ARG A 55 9.77 5.72 -8.68
CA ARG A 55 10.42 6.09 -7.40
C ARG A 55 9.49 5.91 -6.20
N PRO A 56 9.13 4.68 -5.83
CA PRO A 56 8.31 4.44 -4.64
C PRO A 56 9.04 4.89 -3.37
N ARG A 57 8.26 5.46 -2.44
CA ARG A 57 8.74 5.91 -1.13
C ARG A 57 8.44 4.87 -0.05
N ALA A 58 8.94 5.07 1.15
CA ALA A 58 8.73 4.18 2.30
C ALA A 58 7.26 3.81 2.54
N VAL A 59 6.32 4.73 2.34
CA VAL A 59 4.89 4.46 2.50
C VAL A 59 4.35 3.41 1.52
N HIS A 60 4.87 3.37 0.29
CA HIS A 60 4.44 2.38 -0.71
C HIS A 60 4.96 0.98 -0.37
N TYR A 61 6.23 0.89 0.01
CA TYR A 61 6.83 -0.36 0.50
C TYR A 61 6.13 -0.86 1.77
N PHE A 62 5.86 0.03 2.71
CA PHE A 62 5.10 -0.31 3.92
C PHE A 62 3.74 -0.92 3.57
N ALA A 63 3.02 -0.34 2.60
CA ALA A 63 1.72 -0.86 2.17
C ALA A 63 1.82 -2.28 1.60
N ILE A 64 2.85 -2.58 0.78
CA ILE A 64 3.10 -3.94 0.29
C ILE A 64 3.46 -4.88 1.44
N LEU A 65 4.34 -4.46 2.35
CA LEU A 65 4.72 -5.29 3.49
C LEU A 65 3.55 -5.59 4.43
N GLN A 66 2.56 -4.69 4.53
CA GLN A 66 1.31 -4.99 5.24
C GLN A 66 0.51 -6.12 4.59
N GLU A 67 0.55 -6.23 3.25
CA GLU A 67 -0.20 -7.26 2.51
C GLU A 67 0.47 -8.64 2.60
N ILE A 68 1.80 -8.70 2.37
CA ILE A 68 2.54 -9.96 2.19
C ILE A 68 3.44 -10.33 3.37
N GLY A 69 3.65 -9.42 4.29
CA GLY A 69 4.65 -9.54 5.35
C GLY A 69 4.08 -9.96 6.69
N SER A 70 4.97 -9.96 7.65
CA SER A 70 4.70 -10.23 9.06
C SER A 70 5.09 -9.04 9.92
N SER A 71 4.47 -8.93 11.08
CA SER A 71 4.89 -8.05 12.17
C SER A 71 5.50 -8.81 13.35
N HIS A 72 5.76 -10.11 13.22
CA HIS A 72 6.20 -10.95 14.33
C HIS A 72 7.72 -11.11 14.34
N ILE A 73 8.35 -10.90 15.51
CA ILE A 73 9.81 -10.93 15.70
C ILE A 73 10.45 -12.26 15.27
N SER A 74 9.81 -13.39 15.53
CA SER A 74 10.36 -14.74 15.23
C SER A 74 10.43 -15.03 13.71
N GLN A 75 9.78 -14.23 12.89
CA GLN A 75 9.76 -14.39 11.43
C GLN A 75 10.76 -13.47 10.73
N ILE A 76 11.49 -12.66 11.47
CA ILE A 76 12.58 -11.85 10.91
C ILE A 76 13.73 -12.78 10.51
N LYS A 77 14.17 -12.63 9.25
CA LYS A 77 15.31 -13.34 8.69
C LYS A 77 16.23 -12.36 7.95
N PRO A 78 17.52 -12.71 7.77
CA PRO A 78 18.40 -11.93 6.92
C PRO A 78 17.77 -11.68 5.53
N TRP A 79 18.01 -10.48 5.01
CA TRP A 79 17.48 -9.97 3.73
C TRP A 79 15.98 -9.74 3.71
N ASN A 80 15.33 -9.71 4.88
CA ASN A 80 14.01 -9.14 4.97
C ASN A 80 14.10 -7.61 4.82
N LEU A 81 13.26 -7.06 3.95
CA LEU A 81 12.94 -5.64 3.97
C LEU A 81 12.02 -5.39 5.16
N MET A 82 12.35 -4.41 5.97
CA MET A 82 11.54 -3.97 7.11
C MET A 82 11.16 -2.50 6.90
N ALA A 83 9.91 -2.16 7.23
CA ALA A 83 9.39 -0.81 7.07
C ALA A 83 8.45 -0.39 8.18
N TRP A 84 8.43 0.91 8.40
CA TRP A 84 7.34 1.62 9.08
C TRP A 84 7.04 2.93 8.36
N ARG A 85 5.86 3.49 8.60
CA ARG A 85 5.45 4.75 8.00
C ARG A 85 5.26 5.83 9.07
N LYS A 86 5.22 7.09 8.65
CA LYS A 86 4.73 8.20 9.47
C LYS A 86 3.21 8.24 9.43
N ASP A 87 2.59 8.68 10.53
CA ASP A 87 1.13 8.84 10.58
C ASP A 87 0.67 9.95 9.62
N ASN A 88 1.36 11.08 9.63
CA ASN A 88 1.16 12.16 8.67
C ASN A 88 2.15 12.00 7.51
N VAL A 89 1.69 11.39 6.42
CA VAL A 89 2.48 11.22 5.20
C VAL A 89 2.39 12.47 4.34
N PRO A 90 3.50 13.20 4.14
CA PRO A 90 3.49 14.40 3.29
C PRO A 90 3.30 14.02 1.82
N LYS A 91 2.85 14.98 0.99
CA LYS A 91 2.76 14.80 -0.48
C LYS A 91 4.13 14.46 -1.08
N SER A 92 5.20 15.03 -0.54
CA SER A 92 6.59 14.75 -0.93
C SER A 92 7.48 14.61 0.31
N GLY A 93 8.64 13.99 0.14
CA GLY A 93 9.65 13.84 1.19
C GLY A 93 9.43 12.62 2.10
N ASP A 94 9.87 12.72 3.34
CA ASP A 94 9.93 11.61 4.29
C ASP A 94 8.53 11.07 4.65
N SER A 95 8.25 9.82 4.28
CA SER A 95 6.97 9.14 4.53
C SER A 95 7.08 7.99 5.53
N GLY A 96 8.27 7.75 6.08
CA GLY A 96 8.59 6.63 6.95
C GLY A 96 10.05 6.22 6.80
N HIS A 97 10.34 4.94 7.04
CA HIS A 97 11.68 4.41 6.86
C HIS A 97 11.69 2.98 6.33
N LEU A 98 12.75 2.64 5.62
CA LEU A 98 13.05 1.33 5.06
C LEU A 98 14.44 0.91 5.48
N LEU A 99 14.62 -0.37 5.74
CA LEU A 99 15.91 -0.97 5.98
C LEU A 99 15.93 -2.45 5.60
N LEU A 100 17.10 -2.97 5.33
CA LEU A 100 17.34 -4.40 5.13
C LEU A 100 17.93 -5.01 6.38
N VAL A 101 17.34 -6.09 6.82
CA VAL A 101 17.84 -6.90 7.93
C VAL A 101 19.05 -7.71 7.46
N VAL A 102 20.13 -7.71 8.24
CA VAL A 102 21.37 -8.46 7.95
C VAL A 102 21.50 -9.69 8.82
N SER A 103 21.06 -9.60 10.09
CA SER A 103 21.16 -10.69 11.06
C SER A 103 19.80 -11.08 11.62
N GLU A 104 19.68 -12.29 12.14
CA GLU A 104 18.53 -12.64 12.98
C GLU A 104 18.52 -11.77 14.25
N PRO A 105 17.32 -11.48 14.81
CA PRO A 105 17.19 -10.72 16.05
C PRO A 105 17.86 -11.42 17.23
N THR A 106 18.64 -10.69 18.02
CA THR A 106 19.21 -11.16 19.28
C THR A 106 18.43 -10.52 20.43
N LYS A 107 17.83 -11.33 21.28
CA LYS A 107 17.11 -10.85 22.45
C LYS A 107 18.10 -10.19 23.44
N LEU A 108 17.75 -9.00 23.92
CA LEU A 108 18.53 -8.26 24.92
C LEU A 108 17.90 -8.43 26.30
N ASP A 109 16.84 -7.71 26.58
CA ASP A 109 16.12 -7.72 27.84
C ASP A 109 14.63 -7.48 27.59
N GLY A 110 13.77 -8.14 28.41
CA GLY A 110 12.32 -8.02 28.27
C GLY A 110 11.84 -8.27 26.83
N ASP A 111 11.20 -7.27 26.26
CA ASP A 111 10.62 -7.29 24.91
C ASP A 111 11.49 -6.53 23.88
N VAL A 112 12.79 -6.41 24.14
CA VAL A 112 13.76 -5.67 23.30
C VAL A 112 14.68 -6.64 22.58
N TYR A 113 14.86 -6.44 21.27
CA TYR A 113 15.73 -7.23 20.43
C TYR A 113 16.66 -6.33 19.62
N ARG A 114 17.93 -6.74 19.52
CA ARG A 114 18.92 -6.11 18.65
C ARG A 114 18.89 -6.76 17.29
N VAL A 115 19.01 -5.92 16.24
CA VAL A 115 19.01 -6.36 14.84
C VAL A 115 20.07 -5.58 14.08
N SER A 116 20.96 -6.28 13.35
CA SER A 116 21.87 -5.63 12.41
C SER A 116 21.16 -5.35 11.10
N VAL A 117 21.30 -4.14 10.59
CA VAL A 117 20.56 -3.64 9.42
C VAL A 117 21.48 -2.85 8.48
N ILE A 118 21.06 -2.75 7.21
CA ILE A 118 21.64 -1.83 6.23
C ILE A 118 20.53 -0.87 5.80
N ASP A 119 20.81 0.42 5.89
CA ASP A 119 19.92 1.49 5.42
C ASP A 119 20.72 2.72 4.95
N ALA A 120 20.00 3.72 4.45
CA ALA A 120 20.59 5.01 4.13
C ALA A 120 19.85 6.10 4.91
N THR A 121 20.58 6.80 5.79
CA THR A 121 20.04 7.80 6.70
C THR A 121 20.85 9.08 6.69
N LYS A 122 20.24 10.19 7.14
CA LYS A 122 20.95 11.44 7.38
C LYS A 122 21.99 11.34 8.49
N ILE A 123 21.77 10.46 9.45
CA ILE A 123 22.58 10.34 10.65
C ILE A 123 23.93 9.70 10.32
N GLU A 124 23.89 8.68 9.46
CA GLU A 124 25.09 8.00 8.96
C GLU A 124 25.63 8.66 7.67
N ASP A 125 25.08 9.83 7.30
CA ASP A 125 25.40 10.51 6.05
C ASP A 125 25.38 9.59 4.83
N GLY A 126 24.31 8.78 4.72
CA GLY A 126 24.08 7.88 3.60
C GLY A 126 23.98 6.42 3.97
N LEU A 127 24.53 5.56 3.10
CA LEU A 127 24.48 4.11 3.22
C LEU A 127 25.42 3.61 4.32
N ALA A 128 24.87 2.88 5.29
CA ALA A 128 25.64 2.26 6.36
C ALA A 128 25.04 0.92 6.81
N GLN A 129 25.89 0.08 7.39
CA GLN A 129 25.47 -1.05 8.20
C GLN A 129 25.58 -0.65 9.68
N ARG A 130 24.51 -0.90 10.42
CA ARG A 130 24.42 -0.51 11.83
C ARG A 130 23.51 -1.43 12.64
N GLU A 131 23.46 -1.23 13.94
CA GLU A 131 22.55 -1.94 14.83
C GLU A 131 21.41 -1.03 15.30
N ILE A 132 20.21 -1.60 15.38
CA ILE A 132 19.02 -0.97 15.95
C ILE A 132 18.41 -1.89 17.01
N CYS A 133 17.54 -1.33 17.87
CA CYS A 133 16.66 -2.14 18.71
C CYS A 133 15.22 -2.09 18.17
N VAL A 134 14.56 -3.24 18.18
CA VAL A 134 13.12 -3.36 17.94
C VAL A 134 12.44 -3.82 19.21
N HIS A 135 11.22 -3.30 19.43
CA HIS A 135 10.41 -3.57 20.61
C HIS A 135 9.19 -4.37 20.20
N THR A 136 8.83 -5.37 21.01
CA THR A 136 7.64 -6.18 20.80
C THR A 136 6.58 -5.94 21.87
N ASN A 137 5.38 -6.40 21.62
CA ASN A 137 4.38 -6.60 22.66
C ASN A 137 4.47 -8.04 23.21
N ALA A 138 3.61 -8.36 24.17
CA ALA A 138 3.57 -9.70 24.80
C ALA A 138 3.30 -10.85 23.79
N GLU A 139 2.69 -10.54 22.64
CA GLU A 139 2.44 -11.50 21.57
C GLU A 139 3.63 -11.65 20.60
N GLY A 140 4.73 -10.95 20.81
CA GLY A 140 5.89 -10.92 19.92
C GLY A 140 5.73 -10.08 18.67
N ARG A 141 4.71 -9.20 18.60
CA ARG A 141 4.51 -8.28 17.48
C ARG A 141 5.38 -7.04 17.64
N LEU A 142 5.98 -6.62 16.55
CA LEU A 142 6.80 -5.41 16.47
C LEU A 142 5.94 -4.15 16.64
N VAL A 143 6.19 -3.38 17.68
CA VAL A 143 5.41 -2.19 18.06
C VAL A 143 6.27 -0.93 18.22
N GLY A 144 7.58 -1.05 18.07
CA GLY A 144 8.48 0.09 18.20
C GLY A 144 9.89 -0.16 17.72
N VAL A 145 10.59 0.92 17.42
CA VAL A 145 11.98 0.92 16.99
C VAL A 145 12.78 1.99 17.69
N GLN A 146 14.01 1.68 18.05
CA GLN A 146 15.02 2.59 18.57
C GLN A 146 16.17 2.58 17.57
N LEU A 147 16.39 3.72 16.91
CA LEU A 147 17.32 3.83 15.79
C LEU A 147 18.79 3.93 16.22
N HIS A 148 19.05 4.37 17.44
CA HIS A 148 20.38 4.44 18.02
C HIS A 148 20.38 3.73 19.37
N LEU A 149 21.36 2.87 19.57
CA LEU A 149 21.53 2.13 20.84
C LEU A 149 21.77 3.04 22.03
N SER A 150 22.37 4.22 21.80
CA SER A 150 22.64 5.24 22.82
C SER A 150 21.44 6.13 23.16
N GLU A 151 20.38 6.13 22.35
CA GLU A 151 19.19 6.94 22.59
C GLU A 151 18.17 6.19 23.44
N SER A 152 17.53 6.86 24.39
CA SER A 152 16.38 6.30 25.13
C SER A 152 15.06 6.41 24.36
N LYS A 153 15.06 7.07 23.19
CA LYS A 153 13.84 7.36 22.41
C LYS A 153 13.41 6.17 21.59
N VAL A 154 12.28 5.57 21.96
CA VAL A 154 11.57 4.54 21.20
C VAL A 154 10.48 5.19 20.35
N LYS A 155 10.55 4.98 19.04
CA LYS A 155 9.47 5.35 18.14
C LYS A 155 8.45 4.22 18.11
N ARG A 156 7.29 4.46 18.70
CA ARG A 156 6.17 3.51 18.67
C ARG A 156 5.43 3.62 17.34
N THR A 157 5.38 2.52 16.60
CA THR A 157 4.75 2.44 15.28
C THR A 157 4.62 0.97 14.88
N PRO A 158 3.57 0.58 14.14
CA PRO A 158 3.54 -0.74 13.52
C PRO A 158 4.70 -0.92 12.54
N ILE A 159 5.33 -2.10 12.61
CA ILE A 159 6.46 -2.46 11.75
C ILE A 159 6.12 -3.77 11.05
N TYR A 160 6.37 -3.80 9.74
CA TYR A 160 6.18 -5.00 8.92
C TYR A 160 7.47 -5.34 8.19
N HIS A 161 7.67 -6.63 7.96
CA HIS A 161 8.82 -7.15 7.22
C HIS A 161 8.44 -8.34 6.35
N ALA A 162 9.16 -8.52 5.24
CA ALA A 162 9.08 -9.68 4.36
C ALA A 162 10.40 -9.86 3.62
N PRO A 163 10.72 -11.07 3.12
CA PRO A 163 11.85 -11.25 2.21
C PRO A 163 11.72 -10.33 1.00
N LEU A 164 12.76 -9.55 0.68
CA LEU A 164 12.76 -8.69 -0.51
C LEU A 164 12.58 -9.53 -1.78
N MET A 165 13.19 -10.71 -1.84
CA MET A 165 13.00 -11.71 -2.90
C MET A 165 11.95 -12.75 -2.48
N ASN A 166 10.68 -12.38 -2.49
CA ASN A 166 9.59 -13.29 -2.14
C ASN A 166 9.24 -14.20 -3.32
N LYS A 167 9.31 -15.53 -3.13
CA LYS A 167 9.00 -16.52 -4.19
C LYS A 167 7.50 -16.72 -4.41
N ARG A 168 6.67 -16.45 -3.42
CA ARG A 168 5.21 -16.70 -3.48
C ARG A 168 4.43 -15.48 -3.94
N TYR A 169 4.81 -14.30 -3.47
CA TYR A 169 4.10 -13.05 -3.71
C TYR A 169 4.91 -12.09 -4.55
N CYS A 170 4.24 -11.33 -5.39
CA CYS A 170 4.85 -10.23 -6.13
C CYS A 170 5.09 -9.05 -5.17
N PHE A 171 6.32 -8.55 -5.13
CA PHE A 171 6.66 -7.42 -4.29
C PHE A 171 6.09 -6.09 -4.83
N GLY A 172 5.77 -6.05 -6.12
CA GLY A 172 5.17 -4.87 -6.76
C GLY A 172 3.71 -4.62 -6.37
N CYS A 173 2.91 -5.67 -6.25
CA CYS A 173 1.45 -5.55 -6.04
C CYS A 173 0.90 -6.31 -4.83
N GLY A 174 1.71 -7.15 -4.18
CA GLY A 174 1.29 -7.91 -2.99
C GLY A 174 0.42 -9.15 -3.29
N VAL A 175 0.14 -9.46 -4.54
CA VAL A 175 -0.64 -10.68 -4.89
C VAL A 175 0.27 -11.88 -5.18
N PRO A 176 -0.26 -13.11 -5.16
CA PRO A 176 0.51 -14.28 -5.58
C PRO A 176 1.09 -14.09 -6.99
N ARG A 177 2.34 -14.48 -7.19
CA ARG A 177 3.03 -14.29 -8.50
C ARG A 177 2.29 -14.91 -9.68
N LYS A 178 1.58 -16.01 -9.45
CA LYS A 178 0.81 -16.71 -10.48
C LYS A 178 -0.33 -15.87 -11.07
N VAL A 179 -0.90 -14.95 -10.29
CA VAL A 179 -1.98 -14.05 -10.72
C VAL A 179 -1.54 -12.59 -10.85
N CYS A 180 -0.26 -12.34 -10.74
CA CYS A 180 0.30 -10.99 -10.89
C CYS A 180 0.13 -10.47 -12.33
N LEU A 181 -0.23 -9.19 -12.44
CA LEU A 181 -0.40 -8.46 -13.71
C LEU A 181 0.50 -7.21 -13.80
N CYS A 182 1.55 -7.10 -12.98
CA CYS A 182 2.40 -5.91 -12.95
C CYS A 182 3.07 -5.57 -14.28
N ASP A 183 3.26 -6.56 -15.15
CA ASP A 183 3.79 -6.43 -16.50
C ASP A 183 2.76 -5.99 -17.54
N GLN A 184 1.48 -5.98 -17.19
CA GLN A 184 0.36 -5.66 -18.08
C GLN A 184 -0.38 -4.38 -17.67
N VAL A 185 -0.14 -3.89 -16.46
CA VAL A 185 -0.82 -2.70 -15.93
C VAL A 185 0.00 -1.45 -16.19
N GLU A 186 -0.53 -0.50 -16.91
CA GLU A 186 0.02 0.83 -17.05
C GLU A 186 -0.57 1.75 -15.94
N PRO A 187 0.28 2.31 -15.06
CA PRO A 187 -0.20 3.18 -14.00
C PRO A 187 -0.79 4.48 -14.56
N SER A 188 -1.98 4.85 -14.10
CA SER A 188 -2.59 6.15 -14.41
C SER A 188 -1.86 7.29 -13.68
N ALA A 189 -1.52 8.34 -14.40
CA ALA A 189 -0.99 9.59 -13.83
C ALA A 189 -2.08 10.43 -13.13
N VAL A 190 -3.34 10.12 -13.37
CA VAL A 190 -4.49 10.86 -12.81
C VAL A 190 -4.84 10.29 -11.46
N ALA A 191 -4.92 11.14 -10.42
CA ALA A 191 -5.43 10.74 -9.12
C ALA A 191 -6.96 10.56 -9.20
N PRO A 192 -7.51 9.42 -8.75
CA PRO A 192 -8.96 9.21 -8.74
C PRO A 192 -9.62 10.04 -7.65
N ASN A 193 -10.88 10.41 -7.87
CA ASN A 193 -11.71 11.09 -6.87
C ASN A 193 -12.41 10.09 -5.92
N ILE A 194 -11.83 8.92 -5.74
CA ILE A 194 -12.35 7.85 -4.90
C ILE A 194 -11.41 7.59 -3.74
N VAL A 195 -11.95 7.51 -2.53
CA VAL A 195 -11.27 6.99 -1.34
C VAL A 195 -11.87 5.64 -0.99
N ILE A 196 -11.04 4.63 -0.84
CA ILE A 196 -11.45 3.28 -0.46
C ILE A 196 -11.32 3.13 1.06
N LEU A 197 -12.42 2.81 1.73
CA LEU A 197 -12.46 2.42 3.13
C LEU A 197 -12.49 0.89 3.20
N ARG A 198 -11.37 0.27 3.54
CA ARG A 198 -11.20 -1.18 3.52
C ARG A 198 -11.32 -1.78 4.91
N HIS A 199 -12.19 -2.76 5.07
CA HIS A 199 -12.24 -3.56 6.29
C HIS A 199 -10.94 -4.35 6.49
N PRO A 200 -10.36 -4.44 7.71
CA PRO A 200 -9.06 -5.08 7.94
C PRO A 200 -8.97 -6.54 7.47
N GLU A 201 -10.06 -7.30 7.55
CA GLU A 201 -10.07 -8.69 7.09
C GLU A 201 -10.06 -8.84 5.57
N GLU A 202 -10.50 -7.81 4.80
CA GLU A 202 -10.41 -7.86 3.33
C GLU A 202 -8.95 -7.75 2.87
N ARG A 203 -8.10 -7.06 3.63
CA ARG A 203 -6.66 -7.02 3.36
C ARG A 203 -6.03 -8.41 3.37
N LYS A 204 -6.45 -9.26 4.31
CA LYS A 204 -5.88 -10.62 4.46
C LYS A 204 -6.28 -11.59 3.35
N LYS A 205 -7.22 -11.19 2.49
CA LYS A 205 -7.64 -12.04 1.38
C LYS A 205 -6.63 -11.98 0.24
N THR A 206 -6.08 -13.11 -0.09
CA THR A 206 -5.06 -13.30 -1.14
C THR A 206 -5.49 -12.76 -2.51
N LEU A 207 -6.78 -12.61 -2.72
CA LEU A 207 -7.40 -12.20 -3.97
C LEU A 207 -8.12 -10.85 -3.85
N SER A 208 -7.54 -9.93 -3.06
CA SER A 208 -8.08 -8.58 -2.91
C SER A 208 -8.01 -7.81 -4.23
N THR A 209 -9.16 -7.39 -4.74
CA THR A 209 -9.26 -6.61 -5.99
C THR A 209 -8.72 -5.18 -5.84
N VAL A 210 -8.58 -4.68 -4.62
CA VAL A 210 -7.96 -3.37 -4.32
C VAL A 210 -6.48 -3.33 -4.75
N SER A 211 -5.79 -4.47 -4.79
CA SER A 211 -4.41 -4.52 -5.28
C SER A 211 -4.31 -4.13 -6.76
N LEU A 212 -5.29 -4.53 -7.59
CA LEU A 212 -5.36 -4.17 -8.99
C LEU A 212 -5.65 -2.67 -9.17
N ILE A 213 -6.58 -2.12 -8.37
CA ILE A 213 -6.85 -0.68 -8.35
C ILE A 213 -5.59 0.11 -8.00
N LYS A 214 -4.83 -0.33 -6.98
CA LYS A 214 -3.58 0.34 -6.58
C LYS A 214 -2.49 0.29 -7.65
N GLN A 215 -2.43 -0.78 -8.43
CA GLN A 215 -1.50 -0.87 -9.56
C GLN A 215 -1.87 0.14 -10.65
N ARG A 216 -3.16 0.21 -11.03
CA ARG A 216 -3.65 1.12 -12.05
C ARG A 216 -3.66 2.58 -11.57
N TYR A 217 -4.00 2.82 -10.30
CA TYR A 217 -4.10 4.13 -9.66
C TYR A 217 -3.22 4.20 -8.40
N PRO A 218 -1.90 4.38 -8.54
CA PRO A 218 -0.99 4.44 -7.40
C PRO A 218 -1.31 5.57 -6.40
N ALA A 219 -1.99 6.62 -6.86
CA ALA A 219 -2.41 7.76 -6.05
C ALA A 219 -3.73 7.51 -5.27
N VAL A 220 -4.41 6.36 -5.47
CA VAL A 220 -5.66 6.04 -4.75
C VAL A 220 -5.41 5.97 -3.24
N LEU A 221 -6.26 6.66 -2.48
CA LEU A 221 -6.20 6.61 -1.03
C LEU A 221 -7.01 5.41 -0.51
N VAL A 222 -6.34 4.50 0.16
CA VAL A 222 -6.97 3.37 0.86
C VAL A 222 -6.76 3.56 2.36
N LYS A 223 -7.85 3.65 3.11
CA LYS A 223 -7.85 3.67 4.57
C LYS A 223 -8.38 2.36 5.10
N GLU A 224 -7.69 1.79 6.09
CA GLU A 224 -8.07 0.51 6.68
C GLU A 224 -8.58 0.71 8.10
N GLY A 225 -9.69 0.07 8.41
CA GLY A 225 -10.33 0.15 9.71
C GLY A 225 -11.77 -0.35 9.69
N GLU A 226 -12.40 -0.46 10.85
CA GLU A 226 -13.83 -0.65 11.03
C GLU A 226 -14.49 0.69 11.38
N THR A 227 -13.78 1.51 12.15
CA THR A 227 -14.19 2.87 12.52
C THR A 227 -13.23 3.91 11.93
N PHE A 228 -13.76 5.03 11.49
CA PHE A 228 -13.02 6.09 10.83
C PHE A 228 -13.38 7.46 11.39
N SER A 229 -12.38 8.31 11.61
CA SER A 229 -12.63 9.73 11.83
C SER A 229 -13.18 10.38 10.57
N PRO A 230 -14.10 11.37 10.68
CA PRO A 230 -14.62 12.10 9.54
C PRO A 230 -13.51 12.62 8.63
N LEU A 231 -13.66 12.42 7.33
CA LEU A 231 -12.69 12.88 6.35
C LEU A 231 -12.95 14.35 6.01
N ARG A 232 -11.88 15.13 5.88
CA ARG A 232 -11.96 16.56 5.57
C ARG A 232 -11.88 16.78 4.06
N TYR A 233 -13.01 16.62 3.38
CA TYR A 233 -13.21 16.98 1.97
C TYR A 233 -14.40 17.94 1.87
N LYS A 234 -14.44 18.76 0.82
CA LYS A 234 -15.51 19.77 0.66
C LYS A 234 -16.88 19.13 0.47
N GLN A 235 -16.95 18.10 -0.34
CA GLN A 235 -18.15 17.30 -0.57
C GLN A 235 -17.78 15.82 -0.56
N LEU A 236 -18.56 15.04 0.17
CA LEU A 236 -18.41 13.59 0.26
C LEU A 236 -19.73 12.92 -0.11
N ALA A 237 -19.67 11.84 -0.88
CA ALA A 237 -20.79 10.95 -1.10
C ALA A 237 -20.34 9.51 -0.97
N LEU A 238 -21.24 8.64 -0.52
CA LEU A 238 -20.96 7.22 -0.32
C LEU A 238 -21.49 6.41 -1.50
N LEU A 239 -20.60 5.68 -2.17
CA LEU A 239 -20.95 4.66 -3.16
C LEU A 239 -21.50 3.42 -2.43
N PHE A 240 -22.84 3.37 -2.33
CA PHE A 240 -23.52 2.26 -1.66
C PHE A 240 -24.97 2.18 -2.15
N PRO A 241 -25.51 0.97 -2.39
CA PRO A 241 -26.92 0.83 -2.77
C PRO A 241 -27.82 1.52 -1.78
N ASP A 242 -28.76 2.27 -2.30
CA ASP A 242 -29.75 2.95 -1.48
C ASP A 242 -31.02 2.10 -1.38
N GLY A 243 -31.59 2.05 -0.20
CA GLY A 243 -32.86 1.35 0.07
C GLY A 243 -34.09 2.05 -0.51
N GLY A 244 -33.96 2.90 -1.53
CA GLY A 244 -35.06 3.55 -2.24
C GLY A 244 -34.94 5.06 -2.47
N ASN A 245 -33.92 5.75 -1.91
CA ASN A 245 -33.79 7.21 -2.03
C ASN A 245 -32.44 7.66 -2.65
N GLY A 246 -31.76 6.80 -3.41
CA GLY A 246 -30.44 7.10 -3.99
C GLY A 246 -30.49 8.01 -5.21
N VAL A 247 -29.47 8.82 -5.36
CA VAL A 247 -29.26 9.64 -6.56
C VAL A 247 -28.50 8.81 -7.58
N GLU A 248 -29.03 8.66 -8.79
CA GLU A 248 -28.32 8.00 -9.89
C GLU A 248 -27.01 8.73 -10.25
N ARG A 249 -26.00 7.96 -10.68
CA ARG A 249 -24.69 8.50 -11.11
C ARG A 249 -24.80 9.62 -12.14
N SER A 250 -25.72 9.52 -13.09
CA SER A 250 -26.00 10.56 -14.08
C SER A 250 -26.36 11.90 -13.44
N ALA A 251 -27.20 11.88 -12.40
CA ALA A 251 -27.59 13.08 -11.65
C ALA A 251 -26.45 13.66 -10.80
N VAL A 252 -25.54 12.82 -10.31
CA VAL A 252 -24.33 13.25 -9.58
C VAL A 252 -23.34 13.91 -10.54
N LYS A 253 -23.07 13.32 -11.71
CA LYS A 253 -22.25 13.95 -12.76
C LYS A 253 -22.85 15.28 -13.23
N GLN A 254 -24.16 15.38 -13.37
CA GLN A 254 -24.86 16.59 -13.79
C GLN A 254 -24.78 17.68 -12.72
N ARG A 255 -24.96 17.35 -11.42
CA ARG A 255 -24.73 18.28 -10.31
C ARG A 255 -23.28 18.79 -10.27
N TRP A 256 -22.32 17.94 -10.60
CA TRP A 256 -20.92 18.32 -10.64
C TRP A 256 -20.58 19.19 -11.85
N ALA A 257 -21.23 18.98 -13.00
CA ALA A 257 -21.15 19.82 -14.17
C ALA A 257 -21.82 21.19 -13.96
N ASP A 258 -22.99 21.20 -13.31
CA ASP A 258 -23.79 22.39 -13.04
C ASP A 258 -23.18 23.29 -11.93
N SER A 259 -22.28 22.77 -11.10
CA SER A 259 -21.57 23.56 -10.07
C SER A 259 -20.51 24.51 -10.64
N GLY A 260 -20.34 24.59 -11.95
CA GLY A 260 -19.43 25.54 -12.63
C GLY A 260 -17.96 25.27 -12.37
N SER A 261 -17.63 24.13 -11.77
CA SER A 261 -16.27 23.72 -11.47
C SER A 261 -15.57 23.33 -12.77
N SER A 262 -14.63 24.13 -13.22
CA SER A 262 -13.77 23.80 -14.36
C SER A 262 -13.05 22.48 -14.07
N THR A 263 -12.79 21.69 -15.11
CA THR A 263 -12.12 20.37 -15.07
C THR A 263 -10.75 20.36 -14.35
N LYS A 264 -10.26 21.49 -13.90
CA LYS A 264 -9.01 21.65 -13.12
C LYS A 264 -9.21 21.59 -11.60
N ASP A 265 -10.43 21.74 -11.08
CA ASP A 265 -10.70 21.73 -9.63
C ASP A 265 -11.42 20.43 -9.18
N ARG A 266 -10.86 19.28 -9.58
CA ARG A 266 -11.34 17.93 -9.20
C ARG A 266 -11.21 17.62 -7.70
N THR A 267 -10.73 18.55 -6.89
CA THR A 267 -10.56 18.38 -5.44
C THR A 267 -11.85 18.58 -4.62
N ALA A 268 -12.96 18.93 -5.27
CA ALA A 268 -14.19 19.33 -4.58
C ALA A 268 -15.08 18.13 -4.17
N ASP A 269 -15.12 17.06 -4.98
CA ASP A 269 -16.10 15.98 -4.79
C ASP A 269 -15.40 14.64 -4.71
N THR A 270 -15.47 14.00 -3.54
CA THR A 270 -14.83 12.72 -3.28
C THR A 270 -15.89 11.67 -3.01
N LEU A 271 -15.78 10.53 -3.70
CA LEU A 271 -16.61 9.36 -3.47
C LEU A 271 -15.92 8.42 -2.49
N LEU A 272 -16.66 7.92 -1.53
CA LEU A 272 -16.21 6.86 -0.62
C LEU A 272 -16.71 5.51 -1.11
N LEU A 273 -15.81 4.55 -1.25
CA LEU A 273 -16.11 3.18 -1.64
C LEU A 273 -15.74 2.23 -0.50
N LEU A 274 -16.69 1.39 -0.05
CA LEU A 274 -16.45 0.41 0.99
C LEU A 274 -15.90 -0.88 0.38
N ASP A 275 -14.70 -1.28 0.75
CA ASP A 275 -14.13 -2.58 0.42
C ASP A 275 -14.35 -3.55 1.59
N ALA A 276 -15.49 -4.24 1.56
CA ALA A 276 -15.93 -5.17 2.59
C ALA A 276 -16.97 -6.15 2.03
N THR A 277 -17.22 -7.27 2.73
CA THR A 277 -18.44 -8.05 2.46
C THR A 277 -19.68 -7.24 2.85
N TRP A 278 -20.84 -7.51 2.23
CA TRP A 278 -22.08 -6.81 2.52
C TRP A 278 -22.42 -6.71 4.01
N ARG A 279 -22.23 -7.81 4.74
CA ARG A 279 -22.44 -7.83 6.20
C ARG A 279 -21.49 -6.88 6.93
N LYS A 280 -20.20 -6.87 6.55
CA LYS A 280 -19.19 -5.99 7.15
C LYS A 280 -19.40 -4.54 6.74
N ALA A 281 -19.75 -4.27 5.48
CA ALA A 281 -20.06 -2.93 5.01
C ALA A 281 -21.25 -2.31 5.78
N LYS A 282 -22.33 -3.07 6.01
CA LYS A 282 -23.45 -2.63 6.86
C LYS A 282 -23.00 -2.36 8.30
N ARG A 283 -22.13 -3.20 8.86
CA ARG A 283 -21.56 -2.98 10.20
C ARG A 283 -20.70 -1.71 10.24
N MET A 284 -19.82 -1.50 9.26
CA MET A 284 -19.03 -0.27 9.15
C MET A 284 -19.91 0.98 9.09
N LEU A 285 -21.05 0.93 8.39
CA LEU A 285 -22.04 2.03 8.38
C LEU A 285 -22.66 2.25 9.74
N HIS A 286 -22.97 1.19 10.47
CA HIS A 286 -23.57 1.29 11.82
C HIS A 286 -22.57 1.84 12.86
N GLU A 287 -21.29 1.53 12.72
CA GLU A 287 -20.25 1.97 13.64
C GLU A 287 -19.69 3.38 13.32
N ASN A 288 -20.15 3.99 12.21
CA ASN A 288 -19.69 5.30 11.73
C ASN A 288 -20.88 6.19 11.34
N ASP A 289 -21.53 6.84 12.31
CA ASP A 289 -22.72 7.68 12.08
C ASP A 289 -22.51 8.73 10.99
N TRP A 290 -21.33 9.36 10.96
CA TRP A 290 -20.99 10.36 9.96
C TRP A 290 -20.98 9.77 8.53
N LEU A 291 -20.54 8.51 8.38
CA LEU A 291 -20.49 7.81 7.10
C LEU A 291 -21.90 7.39 6.66
N ALA A 292 -22.72 6.95 7.59
CA ALA A 292 -24.13 6.60 7.36
C ALA A 292 -24.99 7.80 6.94
N ALA A 293 -24.63 9.01 7.42
CA ALA A 293 -25.31 10.26 7.11
C ALA A 293 -24.94 10.88 5.75
N LEU A 294 -23.92 10.36 5.05
CA LEU A 294 -23.50 10.88 3.75
C LEU A 294 -24.58 10.65 2.67
N PRO A 295 -24.67 11.57 1.69
CA PRO A 295 -25.45 11.34 0.48
C PRO A 295 -24.99 10.05 -0.20
N ARG A 296 -25.95 9.25 -0.66
CA ARG A 296 -25.64 7.98 -1.33
C ARG A 296 -25.67 8.11 -2.83
N VAL A 297 -24.75 7.43 -3.47
CA VAL A 297 -24.68 7.26 -4.91
C VAL A 297 -24.82 5.79 -5.21
N SER A 298 -25.82 5.42 -5.98
CA SER A 298 -26.00 4.06 -6.49
C SER A 298 -25.52 3.96 -7.94
N ILE A 299 -25.02 2.78 -8.30
CA ILE A 299 -24.67 2.43 -9.67
C ILE A 299 -25.54 1.27 -10.09
N THR A 300 -26.24 1.43 -11.21
CA THR A 300 -26.96 0.33 -11.85
C THR A 300 -26.04 -0.33 -12.87
N PRO A 301 -25.60 -1.57 -12.65
CA PRO A 301 -24.75 -2.25 -13.61
C PRO A 301 -25.50 -2.49 -14.91
N LYS A 302 -24.85 -2.21 -16.05
CA LYS A 302 -25.40 -2.52 -17.39
C LYS A 302 -25.13 -3.97 -17.81
N VAL A 303 -24.19 -4.63 -17.14
CA VAL A 303 -23.75 -6.01 -17.38
C VAL A 303 -23.61 -6.73 -16.04
N LEU A 304 -23.77 -8.04 -16.07
CA LEU A 304 -23.54 -8.89 -14.90
C LEU A 304 -22.05 -8.81 -14.48
N SER A 305 -21.82 -9.03 -13.18
CA SER A 305 -20.46 -9.06 -12.64
C SER A 305 -19.62 -10.18 -13.23
N ASP A 306 -18.38 -9.85 -13.60
CA ASP A 306 -17.35 -10.82 -13.99
C ASP A 306 -16.74 -11.57 -12.78
N TYR A 307 -17.17 -11.25 -11.53
CA TYR A 307 -16.60 -11.82 -10.32
C TYR A 307 -17.19 -13.20 -9.97
N LEU A 308 -16.77 -14.23 -10.71
CA LEU A 308 -17.30 -15.59 -10.63
C LEU A 308 -16.93 -16.37 -9.35
N LEU A 309 -15.93 -15.91 -8.60
CA LEU A 309 -15.39 -16.65 -7.44
C LEU A 309 -16.09 -16.39 -6.11
N ARG A 310 -17.04 -15.47 -6.04
CA ARG A 310 -17.84 -15.21 -4.84
C ARG A 310 -19.30 -15.53 -5.05
N LYS A 311 -19.92 -16.15 -4.04
CA LYS A 311 -21.38 -16.14 -3.94
C LYS A 311 -21.81 -14.69 -3.71
N VAL A 312 -22.44 -14.10 -4.71
CA VAL A 312 -23.03 -12.77 -4.63
C VAL A 312 -24.42 -12.86 -4.03
N PRO A 313 -24.82 -11.92 -3.15
CA PRO A 313 -26.17 -11.93 -2.57
C PRO A 313 -27.27 -11.58 -3.59
N ASP A 314 -26.90 -10.90 -4.67
CA ASP A 314 -27.75 -10.43 -5.75
C ASP A 314 -26.98 -10.47 -7.07
N ALA A 315 -27.66 -10.74 -8.17
CA ALA A 315 -27.08 -10.76 -9.51
C ALA A 315 -26.48 -9.41 -9.94
N ASN A 316 -26.89 -8.31 -9.31
CA ASN A 316 -26.38 -6.96 -9.54
C ASN A 316 -25.21 -6.56 -8.61
N ALA A 317 -24.77 -7.47 -7.74
CA ALA A 317 -23.68 -7.17 -6.81
C ALA A 317 -22.33 -7.15 -7.54
N LEU A 318 -21.69 -5.98 -7.58
CA LEU A 318 -20.39 -5.76 -8.17
C LEU A 318 -19.25 -5.88 -7.14
N SER A 319 -18.06 -6.25 -7.60
CA SER A 319 -16.85 -6.18 -6.80
C SER A 319 -16.34 -4.73 -6.68
N THR A 320 -15.46 -4.48 -5.70
CA THR A 320 -14.87 -3.15 -5.47
C THR A 320 -14.18 -2.61 -6.72
N VAL A 321 -13.47 -3.45 -7.48
CA VAL A 321 -12.77 -3.03 -8.71
C VAL A 321 -13.73 -2.72 -9.85
N GLU A 322 -14.82 -3.47 -10.00
CA GLU A 322 -15.84 -3.20 -11.03
C GLU A 322 -16.53 -1.87 -10.78
N VAL A 323 -16.96 -1.63 -9.53
CA VAL A 323 -17.53 -0.33 -9.14
C VAL A 323 -16.56 0.81 -9.40
N PHE A 324 -15.30 0.63 -9.02
CA PHE A 324 -14.25 1.62 -9.22
C PHE A 324 -14.04 1.92 -10.71
N ALA A 325 -13.88 0.90 -11.54
CA ALA A 325 -13.68 1.03 -12.98
C ALA A 325 -14.88 1.71 -13.68
N MET A 326 -16.10 1.40 -13.25
CA MET A 326 -17.30 2.05 -13.76
C MET A 326 -17.36 3.54 -13.39
N VAL A 327 -16.94 3.92 -12.19
CA VAL A 327 -16.91 5.31 -11.73
C VAL A 327 -15.86 6.11 -12.48
N GLU A 328 -14.66 5.57 -12.64
CA GLU A 328 -13.56 6.23 -13.35
C GLU A 328 -13.69 6.11 -14.90
N GLU A 329 -14.67 5.34 -15.40
CA GLU A 329 -14.86 5.04 -16.84
C GLU A 329 -13.61 4.38 -17.45
N ASP A 330 -12.93 3.54 -16.67
CA ASP A 330 -11.70 2.87 -17.06
C ASP A 330 -11.98 1.47 -17.61
N ALA A 331 -12.12 1.38 -18.93
CA ALA A 331 -12.33 0.10 -19.63
C ALA A 331 -11.12 -0.83 -19.52
N GLU A 332 -9.90 -0.26 -19.47
CA GLU A 332 -8.67 -1.05 -19.32
C GLU A 332 -8.63 -1.75 -17.96
N LEU A 333 -9.02 -1.07 -16.87
CA LEU A 333 -9.12 -1.69 -15.55
C LEU A 333 -10.18 -2.81 -15.52
N GLN A 334 -11.27 -2.69 -16.29
CA GLN A 334 -12.27 -3.77 -16.44
C GLN A 334 -11.67 -4.98 -17.14
N ASP A 335 -10.91 -4.77 -18.23
CA ASP A 335 -10.27 -5.86 -18.97
C ASP A 335 -9.18 -6.53 -18.14
N LEU A 336 -8.36 -5.77 -17.44
CA LEU A 336 -7.37 -6.30 -16.49
C LEU A 336 -8.03 -7.13 -15.38
N PHE A 337 -9.20 -6.71 -14.91
CA PHE A 337 -9.95 -7.49 -13.92
C PHE A 337 -10.42 -8.84 -14.47
N ARG A 338 -10.89 -8.90 -15.72
CA ARG A 338 -11.25 -10.17 -16.38
C ARG A 338 -10.05 -11.12 -16.48
N VAL A 339 -8.90 -10.60 -16.92
CA VAL A 339 -7.65 -11.37 -16.97
C VAL A 339 -7.23 -11.86 -15.59
N PHE A 340 -7.34 -10.99 -14.57
CA PHE A 340 -7.04 -11.35 -13.18
C PHE A 340 -7.95 -12.47 -12.67
N MET A 341 -9.25 -12.41 -12.98
CA MET A 341 -10.22 -13.44 -12.61
C MET A 341 -9.93 -14.77 -13.31
N GLN A 342 -9.61 -14.74 -14.60
CA GLN A 342 -9.28 -15.95 -15.35
C GLN A 342 -8.06 -16.65 -14.77
N LYS A 343 -6.97 -15.93 -14.50
CA LYS A 343 -5.78 -16.48 -13.84
C LYS A 343 -6.06 -17.09 -12.47
N GLN A 344 -7.10 -16.62 -11.77
CA GLN A 344 -7.51 -17.19 -10.48
C GLN A 344 -8.31 -18.48 -10.62
N ILE A 345 -9.08 -18.64 -11.69
CA ILE A 345 -9.86 -19.86 -11.97
C ILE A 345 -8.95 -21.00 -12.40
N GLU A 346 -7.81 -20.68 -13.04
CA GLU A 346 -6.82 -21.64 -13.52
C GLU A 346 -5.86 -22.15 -12.42
N LEU A 347 -5.95 -21.63 -11.19
CA LEU A 347 -5.13 -22.05 -10.02
C LEU A 347 -5.70 -23.22 -9.26
#